data_e1ad22a5698d4af9e3a03e6886f17c8e
#
_entry.id   e1ad22a5698d4af9e3a03e6886f17c8e
#
_cell.length_a   1.000
_cell.length_b   1.000
_cell.length_c   1.000
_cell.angle_alpha   90.00
_cell.angle_beta   90.00
_cell.angle_gamma   90.00
#
_symmetry.space_group_name_H-M   'P 1'
#
loop_
_entity.id
_entity.type
_entity.pdbx_description
1 polymer ?
#
loop_
_entity_poly.entity_id
_entity_poly.type
_entity_poly.pdbx_seq_one_letter_code
_entity_poly.pdbx_strand_id
1 'polypeptide(L)'
;MQFDLPLPYSGPLGEDFAPPRTLYVIQIPAILAVAAFVSWIIGTEPAMVIAASVASVVALYMLWDWLLREGPTRFSNLLAITLLLGYGLGAVNTWLTLPRGNLSLADFLGSDEGVLARGMAGVLLAAVPLCSLGELYERPLFGREFRIPLDQHTYVLLVFATVATGIGFVTGSLGYMGAQGTYGEQLSISAALLSWLFPPLTALTLAIFVATPRGPAKLLAGACMLAMLLFVMVVGRRIVIYTAMEALLALRLTGYRLKGSFFKKTFILLMLAGFVAVGVTVFMLIRLAGFENPNDPSTLSLAHRAETAMSWVKDGSALSRATVANQSNAEKRTFVLGFFADVLEGSSRRTPGLGKDLAEYVGSVVPRVINPNKDLSFGEESFADELFGLTYGDAANSILTNGAVDFGLLGVVAYPLLIVAIMRFSIEIFSRFLPPLPMAIIMLGAIFTVLQTETATSAYFVSIRNEIIFAIVLFIYTRLPRFGFRRN
;
A
#
# COMPACT_ATOMS: atom_id res chain seq x y z
N MET A 1 39.87 -24.35 -0.24
CA MET A 1 38.60 -24.12 0.44
C MET A 1 37.55 -23.93 -0.64
N GLN A 2 36.86 -24.97 -1.02
CA GLN A 2 35.68 -24.88 -1.88
C GLN A 2 34.59 -24.23 -1.06
N PHE A 3 34.17 -23.03 -1.47
CA PHE A 3 32.97 -22.40 -0.93
C PHE A 3 31.79 -23.09 -1.60
N ASP A 4 31.11 -23.94 -0.90
CA ASP A 4 29.74 -24.28 -1.20
C ASP A 4 28.90 -23.00 -1.03
N LEU A 5 28.91 -22.18 -2.09
CA LEU A 5 27.83 -21.20 -2.25
C LEU A 5 26.56 -22.04 -2.27
N PRO A 6 25.56 -21.75 -1.43
CA PRO A 6 24.26 -22.35 -1.64
C PRO A 6 23.92 -22.10 -3.11
N LEU A 7 23.70 -23.17 -3.85
CA LEU A 7 23.30 -23.11 -5.26
C LEU A 7 22.27 -22.00 -5.41
N PRO A 8 22.35 -21.17 -6.46
CA PRO A 8 21.35 -20.16 -6.71
C PRO A 8 20.02 -20.87 -6.60
N TYR A 9 19.19 -20.39 -5.70
CA TYR A 9 17.89 -20.95 -5.35
C TYR A 9 17.13 -21.22 -6.65
N SER A 10 17.12 -22.48 -7.06
CA SER A 10 16.45 -22.94 -8.28
C SER A 10 14.95 -22.87 -8.03
N GLY A 11 14.38 -21.65 -8.21
CA GLY A 11 12.96 -21.40 -8.26
C GLY A 11 12.28 -21.06 -6.93
N PRO A 12 12.28 -19.78 -6.51
CA PRO A 12 11.31 -19.30 -5.51
C PRO A 12 9.89 -19.27 -6.10
N LEU A 13 9.79 -19.32 -7.41
CA LEU A 13 8.55 -19.21 -8.16
C LEU A 13 8.06 -20.63 -8.41
N GLY A 14 7.18 -21.11 -7.50
CA GLY A 14 6.68 -22.47 -7.49
C GLY A 14 6.31 -23.00 -8.86
N GLU A 15 6.93 -24.12 -9.25
CA GLU A 15 6.58 -24.91 -10.43
C GLU A 15 5.18 -25.53 -10.31
N ASP A 16 4.59 -25.54 -9.11
CA ASP A 16 3.22 -25.98 -8.86
C ASP A 16 2.22 -24.94 -9.38
N PHE A 17 1.95 -25.02 -10.68
CA PHE A 17 0.76 -24.39 -11.26
C PHE A 17 -0.48 -25.03 -10.62
N ALA A 18 -0.97 -24.45 -9.53
CA ALA A 18 -2.33 -24.73 -9.13
C ALA A 18 -3.25 -24.36 -10.31
N PRO A 19 -4.15 -25.25 -10.75
CA PRO A 19 -5.03 -24.96 -11.88
C PRO A 19 -5.76 -23.62 -11.62
N PRO A 20 -5.91 -22.79 -12.68
CA PRO A 20 -6.55 -21.49 -12.52
C PRO A 20 -7.96 -21.67 -11.94
N ARG A 21 -8.28 -20.86 -10.94
CA ARG A 21 -9.55 -20.97 -10.23
C ARG A 21 -10.64 -20.34 -11.07
N THR A 22 -11.60 -21.14 -11.53
CA THR A 22 -12.75 -20.69 -12.35
C THR A 22 -13.44 -19.47 -11.78
N LEU A 23 -13.53 -19.38 -10.46
CA LEU A 23 -14.11 -18.23 -9.76
C LEU A 23 -13.41 -16.91 -10.12
N TYR A 24 -12.06 -16.88 -10.16
CA TYR A 24 -11.28 -15.69 -10.46
C TYR A 24 -11.15 -15.41 -11.96
N VAL A 25 -11.21 -16.46 -12.79
CA VAL A 25 -11.08 -16.32 -14.26
C VAL A 25 -12.39 -15.88 -14.89
N ILE A 26 -13.53 -16.37 -14.40
CA ILE A 26 -14.84 -16.19 -15.06
C ILE A 26 -15.85 -15.50 -14.16
N GLN A 27 -16.11 -16.03 -12.96
CA GLN A 27 -17.27 -15.61 -12.16
C GLN A 27 -17.09 -14.18 -11.60
N ILE A 28 -15.98 -13.89 -10.93
CA ILE A 28 -15.68 -12.54 -10.42
C ILE A 28 -15.62 -11.52 -11.57
N PRO A 29 -14.83 -11.75 -12.65
CA PRO A 29 -14.82 -10.85 -13.81
C PRO A 29 -16.20 -10.62 -14.42
N ALA A 30 -17.02 -11.66 -14.56
CA ALA A 30 -18.37 -11.52 -15.09
C ALA A 30 -19.27 -10.65 -14.20
N ILE A 31 -19.23 -10.86 -12.88
CA ILE A 31 -19.98 -10.04 -11.91
C ILE A 31 -19.55 -8.58 -11.99
N LEU A 32 -18.24 -8.32 -12.02
CA LEU A 32 -17.69 -6.96 -12.12
C LEU A 32 -18.05 -6.31 -13.46
N ALA A 33 -17.97 -7.05 -14.58
CA ALA A 33 -18.32 -6.53 -15.90
C ALA A 33 -19.81 -6.19 -16.00
N VAL A 34 -20.70 -7.03 -15.46
CA VAL A 34 -22.15 -6.74 -15.42
C VAL A 34 -22.42 -5.52 -14.55
N ALA A 35 -21.82 -5.42 -13.37
CA ALA A 35 -21.99 -4.26 -12.49
C ALA A 35 -21.46 -2.96 -13.15
N ALA A 36 -20.31 -3.04 -13.86
CA ALA A 36 -19.77 -1.92 -14.62
C ALA A 36 -20.74 -1.48 -15.73
N PHE A 37 -21.24 -2.43 -16.52
CA PHE A 37 -22.19 -2.17 -17.59
C PHE A 37 -23.47 -1.49 -17.07
N VAL A 38 -24.05 -2.02 -15.99
CA VAL A 38 -25.24 -1.47 -15.35
C VAL A 38 -24.99 -0.03 -14.87
N SER A 39 -23.88 0.20 -14.17
CA SER A 39 -23.51 1.54 -13.69
C SER A 39 -23.31 2.53 -14.84
N TRP A 40 -22.63 2.09 -15.91
CA TRP A 40 -22.35 2.92 -17.08
C TRP A 40 -23.61 3.32 -17.84
N ILE A 41 -24.53 2.36 -18.09
CA ILE A 41 -25.74 2.60 -18.91
C ILE A 41 -26.81 3.38 -18.15
N ILE A 42 -27.04 3.02 -16.88
CA ILE A 42 -28.08 3.67 -16.06
C ILE A 42 -27.63 5.09 -15.66
N GLY A 43 -26.38 5.29 -15.32
CA GLY A 43 -25.78 6.60 -15.07
C GLY A 43 -26.41 7.37 -13.90
N THR A 44 -26.93 6.68 -12.87
CA THR A 44 -27.57 7.28 -11.69
C THR A 44 -26.82 6.91 -10.41
N GLU A 45 -26.98 7.72 -9.36
CA GLU A 45 -26.36 7.47 -8.06
C GLU A 45 -26.74 6.08 -7.47
N PRO A 46 -28.01 5.60 -7.48
CA PRO A 46 -28.34 4.27 -7.03
C PRO A 46 -27.60 3.16 -7.78
N ALA A 47 -27.45 3.28 -9.10
CA ALA A 47 -26.70 2.31 -9.90
C ALA A 47 -25.21 2.30 -9.53
N MET A 48 -24.62 3.46 -9.31
CA MET A 48 -23.25 3.63 -8.85
C MET A 48 -23.06 3.01 -7.47
N VAL A 49 -23.96 3.24 -6.50
CA VAL A 49 -23.89 2.67 -5.14
C VAL A 49 -24.02 1.15 -5.17
N ILE A 50 -24.89 0.60 -6.02
CA ILE A 50 -25.00 -0.87 -6.24
C ILE A 50 -23.66 -1.40 -6.78
N ALA A 51 -23.07 -0.76 -7.78
CA ALA A 51 -21.79 -1.15 -8.38
C ALA A 51 -20.65 -1.08 -7.34
N ALA A 52 -20.62 -0.02 -6.52
CA ALA A 52 -19.67 0.14 -5.42
C ALA A 52 -19.86 -0.93 -4.32
N SER A 53 -21.09 -1.32 -4.03
CA SER A 53 -21.41 -2.39 -3.10
C SER A 53 -20.92 -3.75 -3.62
N VAL A 54 -21.15 -4.04 -4.90
CA VAL A 54 -20.61 -5.24 -5.58
C VAL A 54 -19.09 -5.25 -5.50
N ALA A 55 -18.42 -4.14 -5.83
CA ALA A 55 -16.98 -4.00 -5.71
C ALA A 55 -16.49 -4.34 -4.30
N SER A 56 -17.14 -3.78 -3.29
CA SER A 56 -16.80 -3.99 -1.88
C SER A 56 -16.94 -5.46 -1.46
N VAL A 57 -18.04 -6.09 -1.81
CA VAL A 57 -18.30 -7.51 -1.49
C VAL A 57 -17.29 -8.42 -2.17
N VAL A 58 -17.01 -8.19 -3.45
CA VAL A 58 -16.00 -8.96 -4.21
C VAL A 58 -14.61 -8.78 -3.57
N ALA A 59 -14.22 -7.56 -3.26
CA ALA A 59 -12.92 -7.28 -2.66
C ALA A 59 -12.78 -7.91 -1.25
N LEU A 60 -13.82 -7.83 -0.42
CA LEU A 60 -13.83 -8.47 0.90
C LEU A 60 -13.75 -10.01 0.79
N TYR A 61 -14.43 -10.59 -0.21
CA TYR A 61 -14.30 -12.01 -0.50
C TYR A 61 -12.87 -12.39 -0.94
N MET A 62 -12.28 -11.63 -1.86
CA MET A 62 -10.90 -11.86 -2.31
C MET A 62 -9.89 -11.69 -1.17
N LEU A 63 -10.08 -10.68 -0.33
CA LEU A 63 -9.25 -10.45 0.86
C LEU A 63 -9.37 -11.61 1.86
N TRP A 64 -10.59 -12.08 2.11
CA TRP A 64 -10.84 -13.22 2.96
C TRP A 64 -10.20 -14.51 2.41
N ASP A 65 -10.33 -14.78 1.12
CA ASP A 65 -9.72 -15.92 0.44
C ASP A 65 -8.17 -15.85 0.55
N TRP A 66 -7.61 -14.65 0.31
CA TRP A 66 -6.17 -14.44 0.42
C TRP A 66 -5.66 -14.61 1.86
N LEU A 67 -6.31 -13.98 2.85
CA LEU A 67 -5.83 -13.97 4.23
C LEU A 67 -6.15 -15.26 5.00
N LEU A 68 -7.35 -15.81 4.86
CA LEU A 68 -7.81 -16.95 5.67
C LEU A 68 -7.70 -18.31 4.99
N ARG A 69 -7.90 -18.37 3.67
CA ARG A 69 -7.71 -19.60 2.91
C ARG A 69 -6.29 -19.79 2.40
N GLU A 70 -5.41 -18.84 2.72
CA GLU A 70 -4.01 -18.86 2.27
C GLU A 70 -3.93 -18.94 0.74
N GLY A 71 -4.80 -18.20 0.05
CA GLY A 71 -4.79 -18.12 -1.40
C GLY A 71 -3.46 -17.61 -1.95
N PRO A 72 -3.14 -17.91 -3.22
CA PRO A 72 -1.88 -17.49 -3.83
C PRO A 72 -1.76 -15.97 -3.83
N THR A 73 -0.58 -15.47 -3.48
CA THR A 73 -0.28 -14.05 -3.50
C THR A 73 0.19 -13.66 -4.89
N ARG A 74 -0.58 -12.81 -5.57
CA ARG A 74 -0.30 -12.24 -6.90
C ARG A 74 -0.50 -10.73 -6.84
N PHE A 75 0.34 -9.96 -7.52
CA PHE A 75 0.19 -8.50 -7.56
C PHE A 75 -1.13 -8.06 -8.19
N SER A 76 -1.58 -8.74 -9.24
CA SER A 76 -2.84 -8.46 -9.90
C SER A 76 -4.04 -8.58 -8.96
N ASN A 77 -4.10 -9.68 -8.17
CA ASN A 77 -5.18 -9.88 -7.21
C ASN A 77 -5.12 -8.85 -6.07
N LEU A 78 -3.91 -8.52 -5.58
CA LEU A 78 -3.74 -7.50 -4.54
C LEU A 78 -4.15 -6.12 -5.03
N LEU A 79 -3.74 -5.74 -6.24
CA LEU A 79 -4.13 -4.47 -6.84
C LEU A 79 -5.64 -4.40 -7.10
N ALA A 80 -6.25 -5.49 -7.59
CA ALA A 80 -7.71 -5.56 -7.74
C ALA A 80 -8.42 -5.37 -6.39
N ILE A 81 -8.00 -6.07 -5.33
CA ILE A 81 -8.53 -5.89 -3.96
C ILE A 81 -8.42 -4.42 -3.54
N THR A 82 -7.25 -3.83 -3.74
CA THR A 82 -6.95 -2.45 -3.33
C THR A 82 -7.85 -1.44 -4.04
N LEU A 83 -7.97 -1.55 -5.36
CA LEU A 83 -8.83 -0.66 -6.15
C LEU A 83 -10.30 -0.83 -5.77
N LEU A 84 -10.78 -2.07 -5.70
CA LEU A 84 -12.18 -2.35 -5.37
C LEU A 84 -12.54 -1.92 -3.94
N LEU A 85 -11.64 -2.09 -2.95
CA LEU A 85 -11.86 -1.59 -1.58
C LEU A 85 -11.79 -0.07 -1.51
N GLY A 86 -10.76 0.52 -2.09
CA GLY A 86 -10.55 1.97 -1.98
C GLY A 86 -11.68 2.77 -2.60
N TYR A 87 -12.07 2.41 -3.80
CA TYR A 87 -13.16 3.09 -4.52
C TYR A 87 -14.55 2.61 -4.08
N GLY A 88 -14.75 1.28 -4.00
CA GLY A 88 -16.06 0.71 -3.68
C GLY A 88 -16.47 0.97 -2.23
N LEU A 89 -15.67 0.50 -1.27
CA LEU A 89 -15.99 0.69 0.15
C LEU A 89 -15.95 2.17 0.54
N GLY A 90 -15.05 2.96 -0.06
CA GLY A 90 -15.01 4.41 0.09
C GLY A 90 -16.34 5.06 -0.30
N ALA A 91 -16.84 4.79 -1.50
CA ALA A 91 -18.11 5.33 -2.00
C ALA A 91 -19.30 4.90 -1.15
N VAL A 92 -19.41 3.60 -0.81
CA VAL A 92 -20.48 3.07 0.06
C VAL A 92 -20.43 3.72 1.46
N ASN A 93 -19.24 3.82 2.05
CA ASN A 93 -19.09 4.44 3.38
C ASN A 93 -19.53 5.91 3.38
N THR A 94 -19.14 6.67 2.36
CA THR A 94 -19.55 8.07 2.27
C THR A 94 -21.04 8.19 2.06
N TRP A 95 -21.61 7.39 1.18
CA TRP A 95 -23.06 7.39 0.97
C TRP A 95 -23.86 7.06 2.25
N LEU A 96 -23.36 6.14 3.06
CA LEU A 96 -23.98 5.78 4.35
C LEU A 96 -23.81 6.87 5.42
N THR A 97 -22.77 7.68 5.35
CA THR A 97 -22.43 8.71 6.33
C THR A 97 -22.89 10.10 5.94
N LEU A 98 -23.42 10.29 4.72
CA LEU A 98 -24.01 11.56 4.30
C LEU A 98 -25.07 12.02 5.30
N PRO A 99 -25.11 13.32 5.66
CA PRO A 99 -26.16 13.87 6.48
C PRO A 99 -27.53 13.55 5.88
N ARG A 100 -28.41 12.93 6.65
CA ARG A 100 -29.76 12.60 6.22
C ARG A 100 -30.57 13.89 5.96
N GLY A 101 -30.51 14.36 4.75
CA GLY A 101 -31.25 15.52 4.27
C GLY A 101 -30.82 15.76 2.84
N ASN A 102 -31.64 15.83 1.91
CA ASN A 102 -31.63 16.20 0.48
C ASN A 102 -30.30 16.34 -0.30
N LEU A 103 -29.16 15.94 0.23
CA LEU A 103 -27.87 15.94 -0.46
C LEU A 103 -27.61 14.56 -1.04
N SER A 104 -27.47 14.50 -2.36
CA SER A 104 -26.95 13.33 -3.06
C SER A 104 -25.43 13.22 -2.87
N LEU A 105 -24.85 12.06 -3.14
CA LEU A 105 -23.39 11.92 -3.17
C LEU A 105 -22.77 12.80 -4.26
N ALA A 106 -23.47 12.98 -5.36
CA ALA A 106 -23.09 13.87 -6.46
C ALA A 106 -22.99 15.33 -5.99
N ASP A 107 -24.01 15.82 -5.28
CA ASP A 107 -23.99 17.17 -4.70
C ASP A 107 -22.84 17.34 -3.71
N PHE A 108 -22.59 16.32 -2.88
CA PHE A 108 -21.51 16.35 -1.89
C PHE A 108 -20.13 16.40 -2.54
N LEU A 109 -19.93 15.67 -3.65
CA LEU A 109 -18.67 15.62 -4.39
C LEU A 109 -18.53 16.75 -5.41
N GLY A 110 -19.60 17.48 -5.69
CA GLY A 110 -19.62 18.52 -6.73
C GLY A 110 -19.50 17.98 -8.16
N SER A 111 -19.85 16.71 -8.38
CA SER A 111 -19.79 16.02 -9.67
C SER A 111 -21.18 15.57 -10.11
N ASP A 112 -21.37 15.38 -11.41
CA ASP A 112 -22.60 14.83 -11.96
C ASP A 112 -22.77 13.33 -11.63
N GLU A 113 -24.00 12.87 -11.33
CA GLU A 113 -24.29 11.47 -11.01
C GLU A 113 -23.81 10.52 -12.12
N GLY A 114 -24.03 10.89 -13.37
CA GLY A 114 -23.60 10.09 -14.52
C GLY A 114 -22.08 10.01 -14.64
N VAL A 115 -21.37 11.07 -14.25
CA VAL A 115 -19.90 11.10 -14.22
C VAL A 115 -19.39 10.13 -13.14
N LEU A 116 -19.95 10.19 -11.94
CA LEU A 116 -19.57 9.28 -10.85
C LEU A 116 -19.88 7.82 -11.20
N ALA A 117 -21.03 7.56 -11.83
CA ALA A 117 -21.42 6.21 -12.25
C ALA A 117 -20.46 5.65 -13.32
N ARG A 118 -20.02 6.46 -14.28
CA ARG A 118 -18.99 6.09 -15.25
C ARG A 118 -17.62 5.89 -14.61
N GLY A 119 -17.25 6.73 -13.66
CA GLY A 119 -16.03 6.55 -12.86
C GLY A 119 -16.03 5.20 -12.15
N MET A 120 -17.09 4.85 -11.43
CA MET A 120 -17.21 3.56 -10.76
C MET A 120 -17.16 2.37 -11.73
N ALA A 121 -17.81 2.49 -12.89
CA ALA A 121 -17.72 1.50 -13.96
C ALA A 121 -16.27 1.33 -14.46
N GLY A 122 -15.51 2.42 -14.60
CA GLY A 122 -14.08 2.39 -14.97
C GLY A 122 -13.26 1.60 -13.97
N VAL A 123 -13.49 1.79 -12.66
CA VAL A 123 -12.82 1.01 -11.60
C VAL A 123 -13.09 -0.48 -11.75
N LEU A 124 -14.35 -0.85 -11.94
CA LEU A 124 -14.75 -2.25 -12.13
C LEU A 124 -14.12 -2.85 -13.39
N LEU A 125 -14.11 -2.10 -14.50
CA LEU A 125 -13.48 -2.53 -15.75
C LEU A 125 -11.97 -2.73 -15.60
N ALA A 126 -11.27 -1.92 -14.81
CA ALA A 126 -9.86 -2.13 -14.51
C ALA A 126 -9.62 -3.42 -13.71
N ALA A 127 -10.51 -3.77 -12.78
CA ALA A 127 -10.39 -4.95 -11.96
C ALA A 127 -10.67 -6.27 -12.73
N VAL A 128 -11.49 -6.23 -13.79
CA VAL A 128 -11.81 -7.41 -14.61
C VAL A 128 -10.56 -8.12 -15.14
N PRO A 129 -9.67 -7.49 -15.92
CA PRO A 129 -8.47 -8.15 -16.42
C PRO A 129 -7.45 -8.43 -15.31
N LEU A 130 -7.38 -7.64 -14.26
CA LEU A 130 -6.51 -7.94 -13.11
C LEU A 130 -6.88 -9.29 -12.49
N CYS A 131 -8.17 -9.58 -12.30
CA CYS A 131 -8.62 -10.86 -11.76
C CYS A 131 -8.38 -12.01 -12.76
N SER A 132 -8.82 -11.86 -14.02
CA SER A 132 -8.77 -12.96 -14.99
C SER A 132 -7.36 -13.24 -15.51
N LEU A 133 -6.66 -12.23 -16.00
CA LEU A 133 -5.31 -12.39 -16.54
C LEU A 133 -4.29 -12.72 -15.44
N GLY A 134 -4.47 -12.11 -14.26
CA GLY A 134 -3.64 -12.43 -13.11
C GLY A 134 -3.73 -13.90 -12.71
N GLU A 135 -4.94 -14.47 -12.66
CA GLU A 135 -5.10 -15.90 -12.35
C GLU A 135 -4.57 -16.82 -13.45
N LEU A 136 -4.68 -16.41 -14.72
CA LEU A 136 -4.24 -17.21 -15.87
C LEU A 136 -2.71 -17.17 -16.10
N TYR A 137 -2.10 -16.00 -15.95
CA TYR A 137 -0.74 -15.77 -16.42
C TYR A 137 0.25 -15.38 -15.31
N GLU A 138 -0.21 -14.82 -14.20
CA GLU A 138 0.68 -14.44 -13.12
C GLU A 138 0.93 -15.60 -12.16
N ARG A 139 2.19 -16.03 -12.06
CA ARG A 139 2.61 -17.01 -11.06
C ARG A 139 2.54 -16.39 -9.64
N PRO A 140 2.24 -17.18 -8.61
CA PRO A 140 2.35 -16.71 -7.24
C PRO A 140 3.72 -16.09 -6.94
N LEU A 141 3.77 -15.05 -6.11
CA LEU A 141 5.01 -14.35 -5.78
C LEU A 141 6.00 -15.23 -5.02
N PHE A 142 5.50 -16.22 -4.30
CA PHE A 142 6.31 -17.21 -3.59
C PHE A 142 5.60 -18.56 -3.59
N GLY A 143 6.41 -19.61 -3.74
CA GLY A 143 5.96 -21.00 -3.65
C GLY A 143 5.72 -21.43 -2.20
N ARG A 144 5.12 -22.60 -2.02
CA ARG A 144 4.85 -23.20 -0.70
C ARG A 144 6.12 -23.49 0.10
N GLU A 145 7.25 -23.65 -0.58
CA GLU A 145 8.55 -23.97 0.02
C GLU A 145 9.36 -22.73 0.41
N PHE A 146 8.96 -21.55 -0.07
CA PHE A 146 9.66 -20.33 0.29
C PHE A 146 9.55 -20.06 1.79
N ARG A 147 10.69 -20.03 2.48
CA ARG A 147 10.75 -19.78 3.93
C ARG A 147 11.94 -18.90 4.28
N ILE A 148 11.70 -17.97 5.17
CA ILE A 148 12.74 -17.17 5.80
C ILE A 148 13.42 -18.03 6.88
N PRO A 149 14.74 -18.24 6.83
CA PRO A 149 15.46 -18.95 7.88
C PRO A 149 15.42 -18.12 9.18
N LEU A 150 15.14 -18.78 10.30
CA LEU A 150 15.22 -18.17 11.63
C LEU A 150 16.60 -18.45 12.24
N ASP A 151 17.62 -17.86 11.65
CA ASP A 151 19.02 -18.01 12.03
C ASP A 151 19.60 -16.74 12.68
N GLN A 152 20.87 -16.78 13.08
CA GLN A 152 21.54 -15.65 13.72
C GLN A 152 21.53 -14.40 12.82
N HIS A 153 21.65 -14.55 11.49
CA HIS A 153 21.65 -13.40 10.54
C HIS A 153 20.32 -12.69 10.55
N THR A 154 19.22 -13.44 10.64
CA THR A 154 17.87 -12.88 10.73
C THR A 154 17.70 -12.03 11.99
N TYR A 155 18.17 -12.49 13.14
CA TYR A 155 18.09 -11.70 14.38
C TYR A 155 19.01 -10.48 14.38
N VAL A 156 20.20 -10.57 13.79
CA VAL A 156 21.09 -9.42 13.62
C VAL A 156 20.45 -8.37 12.72
N LEU A 157 19.84 -8.77 11.59
CA LEU A 157 19.11 -7.85 10.73
C LEU A 157 17.95 -7.16 11.46
N LEU A 158 17.24 -7.92 12.30
CA LEU A 158 16.12 -7.39 13.08
C LEU A 158 16.56 -6.29 14.04
N VAL A 159 17.65 -6.51 14.77
CA VAL A 159 18.24 -5.50 15.66
C VAL A 159 18.71 -4.30 14.87
N PHE A 160 19.44 -4.54 13.78
CA PHE A 160 19.92 -3.46 12.91
C PHE A 160 18.75 -2.62 12.35
N ALA A 161 17.70 -3.26 11.86
CA ALA A 161 16.50 -2.60 11.35
C ALA A 161 15.83 -1.72 12.42
N THR A 162 15.72 -2.24 13.64
CA THR A 162 15.12 -1.51 14.78
C THR A 162 15.96 -0.28 15.15
N VAL A 163 17.28 -0.45 15.23
CA VAL A 163 18.22 0.65 15.55
C VAL A 163 18.21 1.69 14.42
N ALA A 164 18.29 1.28 13.15
CA ALA A 164 18.26 2.18 12.00
C ALA A 164 16.94 2.97 11.96
N THR A 165 15.82 2.32 12.25
CA THR A 165 14.51 2.99 12.38
C THR A 165 14.52 4.02 13.50
N GLY A 166 15.04 3.67 14.68
CA GLY A 166 15.18 4.59 15.81
C GLY A 166 16.05 5.82 15.48
N ILE A 167 17.19 5.60 14.81
CA ILE A 167 18.04 6.69 14.32
C ILE A 167 17.28 7.55 13.31
N GLY A 168 16.56 6.94 12.37
CA GLY A 168 15.74 7.65 11.39
C GLY A 168 14.68 8.55 12.05
N PHE A 169 14.07 8.12 13.16
CA PHE A 169 13.15 8.96 13.94
C PHE A 169 13.86 10.13 14.60
N VAL A 170 14.97 9.87 15.29
CA VAL A 170 15.73 10.91 16.01
C VAL A 170 16.30 11.97 15.05
N THR A 171 16.73 11.55 13.86
CA THR A 171 17.28 12.46 12.84
C THR A 171 16.22 13.12 11.97
N GLY A 172 14.93 12.77 12.12
CA GLY A 172 13.85 13.25 11.26
C GLY A 172 13.86 12.65 9.84
N SER A 173 14.74 11.67 9.56
CA SER A 173 14.80 11.00 8.25
C SER A 173 13.62 10.06 8.00
N LEU A 174 13.00 9.52 9.05
CA LEU A 174 11.67 8.95 9.02
C LEU A 174 10.69 10.07 9.37
N GLY A 175 10.25 10.81 8.36
CA GLY A 175 9.30 11.87 8.53
C GLY A 175 8.01 11.35 9.17
N TYR A 176 7.53 12.07 10.15
CA TYR A 176 6.17 11.94 10.62
C TYR A 176 5.23 12.40 9.49
N MET A 177 4.68 11.46 8.75
CA MET A 177 3.83 11.76 7.60
C MET A 177 2.57 12.51 8.05
N GLY A 178 2.49 13.79 7.74
CA GLY A 178 1.34 14.68 8.00
C GLY A 178 1.54 15.72 9.08
N ALA A 179 2.74 15.85 9.66
CA ALA A 179 3.02 16.84 10.69
C ALA A 179 3.85 18.03 10.24
N GLN A 180 4.62 17.91 9.20
CA GLN A 180 5.40 19.01 8.66
C GLN A 180 4.84 19.41 7.31
N GLY A 181 4.35 20.62 7.21
CA GLY A 181 3.87 21.25 5.99
C GLY A 181 4.98 21.61 5.00
N THR A 182 6.05 20.88 4.95
CA THR A 182 7.04 20.93 3.88
C THR A 182 6.67 19.89 2.82
N TYR A 183 5.52 20.08 2.20
CA TYR A 183 5.28 19.56 0.87
C TYR A 183 6.40 20.07 -0.03
N GLY A 184 7.28 19.17 -0.47
CA GLY A 184 8.37 19.51 -1.39
C GLY A 184 9.78 19.40 -0.84
N GLU A 185 10.02 19.21 0.45
CA GLU A 185 11.35 18.82 0.91
C GLU A 185 11.68 17.41 0.44
N GLN A 186 12.68 17.37 -0.44
CA GLN A 186 13.08 16.13 -1.07
C GLN A 186 13.80 15.26 -0.06
N LEU A 187 13.18 14.13 0.24
CA LEU A 187 13.81 13.10 1.03
C LEU A 187 15.17 12.74 0.40
N SER A 188 16.22 12.72 1.21
CA SER A 188 17.50 12.14 0.79
C SER A 188 17.28 10.68 0.34
N ILE A 189 18.15 10.15 -0.50
CA ILE A 189 18.05 8.75 -0.96
C ILE A 189 17.98 7.79 0.25
N SER A 190 18.76 8.07 1.30
CA SER A 190 18.71 7.27 2.54
C SER A 190 17.39 7.34 3.27
N ALA A 191 16.79 8.52 3.36
CA ALA A 191 15.48 8.70 3.99
C ALA A 191 14.37 8.03 3.17
N ALA A 192 14.39 8.15 1.84
CA ALA A 192 13.45 7.49 0.94
C ALA A 192 13.56 5.96 1.06
N LEU A 193 14.79 5.43 1.09
CA LEU A 193 15.03 4.00 1.25
C LEU A 193 14.57 3.50 2.62
N LEU A 194 14.87 4.23 3.69
CA LEU A 194 14.45 3.87 5.04
C LEU A 194 12.92 3.89 5.19
N SER A 195 12.25 4.89 4.62
CA SER A 195 10.79 4.99 4.61
C SER A 195 10.14 3.84 3.84
N TRP A 196 10.76 3.40 2.74
CA TRP A 196 10.29 2.25 1.98
C TRP A 196 10.54 0.92 2.69
N LEU A 197 11.68 0.77 3.40
CA LEU A 197 12.02 -0.45 4.15
C LEU A 197 11.25 -0.59 5.46
N PHE A 198 10.79 0.49 6.03
CA PHE A 198 10.20 0.50 7.38
C PHE A 198 8.95 -0.41 7.52
N PRO A 199 7.92 -0.36 6.63
CA PRO A 199 6.75 -1.22 6.75
C PRO A 199 7.09 -2.71 6.62
N PRO A 200 7.82 -3.19 5.59
CA PRO A 200 8.16 -4.59 5.45
C PRO A 200 9.02 -5.12 6.60
N LEU A 201 9.95 -4.30 7.12
CA LEU A 201 10.75 -4.70 8.28
C LEU A 201 9.91 -4.80 9.55
N THR A 202 8.92 -3.93 9.72
CA THR A 202 7.98 -4.03 10.85
C THR A 202 7.13 -5.30 10.75
N ALA A 203 6.60 -5.60 9.59
CA ALA A 203 5.83 -6.81 9.34
C ALA A 203 6.65 -8.08 9.58
N LEU A 204 7.90 -8.11 9.11
CA LEU A 204 8.84 -9.20 9.36
C LEU A 204 9.19 -9.34 10.85
N THR A 205 9.40 -8.24 11.55
CA THR A 205 9.70 -8.24 12.98
C THR A 205 8.60 -8.93 13.78
N LEU A 206 7.34 -8.59 13.48
CA LEU A 206 6.18 -9.23 14.09
C LEU A 206 6.11 -10.73 13.76
N ALA A 207 6.32 -11.08 12.48
CA ALA A 207 6.30 -12.47 12.04
C ALA A 207 7.41 -13.32 12.69
N ILE A 208 8.63 -12.79 12.75
CA ILE A 208 9.77 -13.44 13.39
C ILE A 208 9.50 -13.64 14.89
N PHE A 209 8.96 -12.62 15.57
CA PHE A 209 8.59 -12.77 16.99
C PHE A 209 7.61 -13.93 17.23
N VAL A 210 6.56 -14.00 16.40
CA VAL A 210 5.54 -15.06 16.50
C VAL A 210 6.15 -16.43 16.22
N ALA A 211 6.97 -16.53 15.17
CA ALA A 211 7.57 -17.79 14.72
C ALA A 211 8.74 -18.28 15.61
N THR A 212 9.40 -17.38 16.34
CA THR A 212 10.55 -17.72 17.20
C THR A 212 10.13 -18.57 18.38
N PRO A 213 10.79 -19.72 18.66
CA PRO A 213 10.52 -20.53 19.83
C PRO A 213 10.88 -19.78 21.14
N ARG A 214 10.36 -20.27 22.26
CA ARG A 214 10.63 -19.68 23.58
C ARG A 214 12.14 -19.71 23.89
N GLY A 215 12.66 -18.59 24.40
CA GLY A 215 14.07 -18.45 24.76
C GLY A 215 14.58 -17.01 24.64
N PRO A 216 15.87 -16.74 24.81
CA PRO A 216 16.47 -15.40 24.75
C PRO A 216 16.21 -14.70 23.38
N ALA A 217 16.28 -15.46 22.30
CA ALA A 217 15.98 -14.93 20.95
C ALA A 217 14.54 -14.39 20.85
N LYS A 218 13.58 -15.01 21.50
CA LYS A 218 12.20 -14.52 21.55
C LYS A 218 12.06 -13.23 22.34
N LEU A 219 12.80 -13.06 23.41
CA LEU A 219 12.82 -11.80 24.18
C LEU A 219 13.39 -10.67 23.32
N LEU A 220 14.50 -10.93 22.63
CA LEU A 220 15.10 -9.97 21.71
C LEU A 220 14.12 -9.60 20.58
N ALA A 221 13.54 -10.58 19.91
CA ALA A 221 12.55 -10.35 18.86
C ALA A 221 11.33 -9.59 19.40
N GLY A 222 10.90 -9.86 20.63
CA GLY A 222 9.81 -9.15 21.30
C GLY A 222 10.13 -7.68 21.59
N ALA A 223 11.34 -7.38 22.05
CA ALA A 223 11.80 -6.01 22.26
C ALA A 223 11.85 -5.22 20.93
N CYS A 224 12.42 -5.82 19.89
CA CYS A 224 12.42 -5.22 18.55
C CYS A 224 10.99 -5.01 18.00
N MET A 225 10.12 -6.01 18.14
CA MET A 225 8.71 -5.91 17.74
C MET A 225 8.01 -4.75 18.46
N LEU A 226 8.16 -4.64 19.78
CA LEU A 226 7.52 -3.56 20.55
C LEU A 226 8.00 -2.19 20.08
N ALA A 227 9.30 -2.00 19.87
CA ALA A 227 9.87 -0.77 19.38
C ALA A 227 9.32 -0.43 17.97
N MET A 228 9.30 -1.39 17.05
CA MET A 228 8.80 -1.18 15.69
C MET A 228 7.29 -0.86 15.66
N LEU A 229 6.49 -1.49 16.51
CA LEU A 229 5.06 -1.18 16.63
C LEU A 229 4.81 0.22 17.17
N LEU A 230 5.60 0.68 18.15
CA LEU A 230 5.52 2.06 18.64
C LEU A 230 5.83 3.07 17.52
N PHE A 231 6.86 2.80 16.72
CA PHE A 231 7.18 3.65 15.58
C PHE A 231 6.06 3.67 14.53
N VAL A 232 5.49 2.51 14.19
CA VAL A 232 4.39 2.41 13.22
C VAL A 232 3.19 3.26 13.62
N MET A 233 2.85 3.29 14.92
CA MET A 233 1.70 4.06 15.41
C MET A 233 1.86 5.58 15.25
N VAL A 234 3.09 6.10 15.09
CA VAL A 234 3.35 7.54 14.95
C VAL A 234 3.68 7.97 13.52
N VAL A 235 4.02 7.04 12.62
CA VAL A 235 4.43 7.40 11.24
C VAL A 235 3.25 7.67 10.33
N GLY A 236 2.19 6.86 10.38
CA GLY A 236 1.06 7.09 9.51
C GLY A 236 -0.06 6.07 9.63
N ARG A 237 -1.29 6.52 9.48
CA ARG A 237 -2.49 5.68 9.53
C ARG A 237 -2.45 4.55 8.50
N ARG A 238 -2.06 4.85 7.27
CA ARG A 238 -1.97 3.87 6.19
C ARG A 238 -0.93 2.80 6.50
N ILE A 239 0.21 3.21 7.07
CA ILE A 239 1.30 2.29 7.43
C ILE A 239 0.81 1.28 8.46
N VAL A 240 0.03 1.69 9.46
CA VAL A 240 -0.56 0.77 10.45
C VAL A 240 -1.42 -0.31 9.78
N ILE A 241 -2.31 0.10 8.87
CA ILE A 241 -3.25 -0.81 8.19
C ILE A 241 -2.50 -1.82 7.31
N TYR A 242 -1.63 -1.31 6.45
CA TYR A 242 -0.94 -2.15 5.46
C TYR A 242 0.13 -3.03 6.10
N THR A 243 0.85 -2.53 7.11
CA THR A 243 1.79 -3.35 7.89
C THR A 243 1.09 -4.51 8.59
N ALA A 244 -0.13 -4.31 9.08
CA ALA A 244 -0.91 -5.39 9.67
C ALA A 244 -1.28 -6.49 8.63
N MET A 245 -1.63 -6.09 7.42
CA MET A 245 -1.88 -7.03 6.31
C MET A 245 -0.59 -7.77 5.89
N GLU A 246 0.51 -7.05 5.77
CA GLU A 246 1.82 -7.61 5.45
C GLU A 246 2.32 -8.56 6.54
N ALA A 247 2.04 -8.30 7.82
CA ALA A 247 2.43 -9.16 8.92
C ALA A 247 1.82 -10.56 8.81
N LEU A 248 0.57 -10.67 8.35
CA LEU A 248 -0.07 -11.96 8.07
C LEU A 248 0.64 -12.72 6.95
N LEU A 249 1.08 -12.00 5.93
CA LEU A 249 1.87 -12.57 4.84
C LEU A 249 3.27 -12.95 5.30
N ALA A 250 3.94 -12.07 6.04
CA ALA A 250 5.26 -12.32 6.61
C ALA A 250 5.27 -13.57 7.52
N LEU A 251 4.18 -13.80 8.27
CA LEU A 251 4.00 -15.04 9.04
C LEU A 251 4.05 -16.28 8.15
N ARG A 252 3.45 -16.25 6.97
CA ARG A 252 3.52 -17.38 6.02
C ARG A 252 4.94 -17.59 5.52
N LEU A 253 5.68 -16.50 5.27
CA LEU A 253 7.06 -16.54 4.80
C LEU A 253 8.01 -17.13 5.87
N THR A 254 7.66 -17.09 7.16
CA THR A 254 8.40 -17.81 8.22
C THR A 254 7.99 -19.29 8.34
N GLY A 255 7.09 -19.76 7.50
CA GLY A 255 6.54 -21.12 7.57
C GLY A 255 5.48 -21.30 8.66
N TYR A 256 5.13 -20.25 9.38
CA TYR A 256 4.06 -20.29 10.37
C TYR A 256 2.71 -20.31 9.66
N ARG A 257 1.89 -21.31 9.98
CA ARG A 257 0.53 -21.41 9.47
C ARG A 257 -0.47 -21.18 10.58
N LEU A 258 -1.47 -20.34 10.30
CA LEU A 258 -2.60 -20.15 11.19
C LEU A 258 -3.45 -21.42 11.25
N LYS A 259 -3.03 -22.39 12.08
CA LYS A 259 -3.80 -23.61 12.33
C LYS A 259 -4.99 -23.31 13.24
N GLY A 260 -6.15 -23.84 12.89
CA GLY A 260 -7.34 -23.75 13.74
C GLY A 260 -8.64 -23.63 12.97
N SER A 261 -9.74 -23.70 13.74
CA SER A 261 -11.08 -23.55 13.19
C SER A 261 -11.29 -22.13 12.60
N PHE A 262 -12.30 -22.00 11.78
CA PHE A 262 -12.76 -20.70 11.23
C PHE A 262 -12.88 -19.64 12.35
N PHE A 263 -13.50 -19.97 13.47
CA PHE A 263 -13.68 -19.07 14.61
C PHE A 263 -12.33 -18.54 15.17
N LYS A 264 -11.30 -19.40 15.30
CA LYS A 264 -10.00 -18.98 15.78
C LYS A 264 -9.33 -18.00 14.82
N LYS A 265 -9.39 -18.26 13.51
CA LYS A 265 -8.86 -17.38 12.48
C LYS A 265 -9.59 -16.03 12.46
N THR A 266 -10.92 -16.06 12.53
CA THR A 266 -11.75 -14.85 12.62
C THR A 266 -11.44 -14.05 13.88
N PHE A 267 -11.27 -14.70 15.03
CA PHE A 267 -10.86 -14.03 16.27
C PHE A 267 -9.51 -13.32 16.14
N ILE A 268 -8.52 -13.97 15.51
CA ILE A 268 -7.21 -13.35 15.26
C ILE A 268 -7.35 -12.11 14.36
N LEU A 269 -8.18 -12.17 13.31
CA LEU A 269 -8.44 -11.01 12.46
C LEU A 269 -9.16 -9.89 13.21
N LEU A 270 -10.12 -10.21 14.06
CA LEU A 270 -10.79 -9.20 14.89
C LEU A 270 -9.83 -8.54 15.89
N MET A 271 -8.93 -9.31 16.50
CA MET A 271 -7.87 -8.78 17.36
C MET A 271 -6.91 -7.87 16.57
N LEU A 272 -6.55 -8.28 15.37
CA LEU A 272 -5.70 -7.46 14.48
C LEU A 272 -6.43 -6.17 14.06
N ALA A 273 -7.70 -6.27 13.71
CA ALA A 273 -8.54 -5.10 13.38
C ALA A 273 -8.67 -4.16 14.58
N GLY A 274 -8.85 -4.68 15.79
CA GLY A 274 -8.84 -3.89 17.03
C GLY A 274 -7.50 -3.18 17.25
N PHE A 275 -6.39 -3.86 17.03
CA PHE A 275 -5.05 -3.27 17.10
C PHE A 275 -4.87 -2.13 16.07
N VAL A 276 -5.32 -2.37 14.83
CA VAL A 276 -5.29 -1.35 13.76
C VAL A 276 -6.15 -0.15 14.16
N ALA A 277 -7.36 -0.37 14.68
CA ALA A 277 -8.25 0.71 15.11
C ALA A 277 -7.61 1.57 16.21
N VAL A 278 -6.97 0.94 17.20
CA VAL A 278 -6.22 1.64 18.26
C VAL A 278 -5.06 2.42 17.66
N GLY A 279 -4.24 1.80 16.81
CA GLY A 279 -3.09 2.46 16.19
C GLY A 279 -3.50 3.66 15.32
N VAL A 280 -4.55 3.52 14.52
CA VAL A 280 -5.12 4.62 13.73
C VAL A 280 -5.63 5.74 14.62
N THR A 281 -6.30 5.41 15.74
CA THR A 281 -6.80 6.39 16.69
C THR A 281 -5.65 7.16 17.35
N VAL A 282 -4.63 6.47 17.83
CA VAL A 282 -3.42 7.09 18.42
C VAL A 282 -2.75 8.01 17.41
N PHE A 283 -2.56 7.54 16.17
CA PHE A 283 -2.00 8.38 15.11
C PHE A 283 -2.84 9.65 14.88
N MET A 284 -4.16 9.53 14.81
CA MET A 284 -5.05 10.68 14.59
C MET A 284 -4.98 11.68 15.72
N LEU A 285 -4.92 11.24 16.97
CA LEU A 285 -4.78 12.13 18.13
C LEU A 285 -3.45 12.88 18.08
N ILE A 286 -2.34 12.21 17.82
CA ILE A 286 -1.02 12.85 17.69
C ILE A 286 -1.00 13.84 16.52
N ARG A 287 -1.65 13.51 15.41
CA ARG A 287 -1.77 14.41 14.26
C ARG A 287 -2.59 15.66 14.59
N LEU A 288 -3.76 15.48 15.20
CA LEU A 288 -4.64 16.59 15.59
C LEU A 288 -3.97 17.54 16.58
N ALA A 289 -3.22 16.99 17.54
CA ALA A 289 -2.46 17.79 18.51
C ALA A 289 -1.46 18.74 17.82
N GLY A 290 -0.95 18.39 16.64
CA GLY A 290 -0.09 19.26 15.85
C GLY A 290 -0.82 20.43 15.16
N PHE A 291 -2.15 20.39 15.08
CA PHE A 291 -2.96 21.46 14.49
C PHE A 291 -3.69 22.32 15.52
N GLU A 292 -3.58 22.02 16.82
CA GLU A 292 -4.28 22.78 17.86
C GLU A 292 -3.79 24.23 17.92
N ASN A 293 -2.50 24.45 17.70
CA ASN A 293 -1.92 25.78 17.60
C ASN A 293 -0.86 25.84 16.47
N PRO A 294 -1.27 26.03 15.21
CA PRO A 294 -0.36 25.94 14.06
C PRO A 294 0.74 27.01 14.03
N ASN A 295 0.57 28.08 14.83
CA ASN A 295 1.54 29.17 14.93
C ASN A 295 2.61 28.94 16.02
N ASP A 296 2.47 27.90 16.82
CA ASP A 296 3.45 27.58 17.88
C ASP A 296 4.45 26.52 17.38
N PRO A 297 5.74 26.88 17.23
CA PRO A 297 6.77 25.91 16.81
C PRO A 297 6.91 24.69 17.71
N SER A 298 6.51 24.80 19.00
CA SER A 298 6.54 23.66 19.93
C SER A 298 5.61 22.52 19.52
N THR A 299 4.50 22.85 18.81
CA THR A 299 3.56 21.85 18.28
C THR A 299 4.17 20.94 17.22
N LEU A 300 5.34 21.30 16.68
CA LEU A 300 6.09 20.46 15.75
C LEU A 300 6.78 19.28 16.47
N SER A 301 7.03 19.39 17.78
CA SER A 301 7.70 18.33 18.53
C SER A 301 6.74 17.17 18.82
N LEU A 302 7.20 15.93 18.56
CA LEU A 302 6.43 14.72 18.85
C LEU A 302 6.10 14.60 20.36
N ALA A 303 7.00 15.04 21.23
CA ALA A 303 6.79 15.02 22.67
C ALA A 303 5.60 15.91 23.08
N HIS A 304 5.56 17.16 22.62
CA HIS A 304 4.47 18.07 22.89
C HIS A 304 3.11 17.54 22.36
N ARG A 305 3.11 16.97 21.14
CA ARG A 305 1.90 16.34 20.57
C ARG A 305 1.42 15.17 21.39
N ALA A 306 2.35 14.33 21.87
CA ALA A 306 2.01 13.19 22.72
C ALA A 306 1.44 13.65 24.07
N GLU A 307 1.98 14.72 24.67
CA GLU A 307 1.46 15.33 25.89
C GLU A 307 0.05 15.88 25.68
N THR A 308 -0.18 16.64 24.60
CA THR A 308 -1.49 17.18 24.24
C THR A 308 -2.51 16.06 23.98
N ALA A 309 -2.15 15.03 23.20
CA ALA A 309 -3.00 13.87 22.97
C ALA A 309 -3.32 13.13 24.28
N MET A 310 -2.34 13.02 25.20
CA MET A 310 -2.54 12.41 26.51
C MET A 310 -3.46 13.25 27.40
N SER A 311 -3.43 14.58 27.33
CA SER A 311 -4.38 15.43 28.04
C SER A 311 -5.82 15.15 27.58
N TRP A 312 -6.06 14.98 26.28
CA TRP A 312 -7.38 14.62 25.74
C TRP A 312 -7.87 13.21 26.16
N VAL A 313 -6.94 12.29 26.40
CA VAL A 313 -7.29 10.98 26.99
C VAL A 313 -7.73 11.17 28.44
N LYS A 314 -7.05 12.02 29.20
CA LYS A 314 -7.38 12.29 30.61
C LYS A 314 -8.70 13.05 30.80
N ASP A 315 -9.02 13.95 29.90
CA ASP A 315 -10.28 14.74 29.96
C ASP A 315 -11.46 14.00 29.28
N GLY A 316 -11.23 12.82 28.71
CA GLY A 316 -12.25 12.01 28.06
C GLY A 316 -12.65 12.48 26.65
N SER A 317 -12.03 13.51 26.08
CA SER A 317 -12.37 14.06 24.76
C SER A 317 -11.69 13.34 23.59
N ALA A 318 -10.69 12.48 23.86
CA ALA A 318 -9.88 11.83 22.85
C ALA A 318 -10.71 11.07 21.80
N LEU A 319 -11.68 10.26 22.24
CA LEU A 319 -12.47 9.42 21.33
C LEU A 319 -13.34 10.27 20.40
N SER A 320 -14.00 11.31 20.93
CA SER A 320 -14.85 12.20 20.12
C SER A 320 -14.01 12.96 19.10
N ARG A 321 -12.85 13.50 19.49
CA ARG A 321 -11.92 14.19 18.58
C ARG A 321 -11.42 13.27 17.46
N ALA A 322 -10.99 12.06 17.82
CA ALA A 322 -10.53 11.08 16.85
C ALA A 322 -11.65 10.63 15.90
N THR A 323 -12.88 10.45 16.40
CA THR A 323 -14.04 10.05 15.60
C THR A 323 -14.39 11.14 14.59
N VAL A 324 -14.52 12.39 15.01
CA VAL A 324 -14.81 13.53 14.14
C VAL A 324 -13.74 13.68 13.07
N ALA A 325 -12.46 13.58 13.44
CA ALA A 325 -11.37 13.68 12.48
C ALA A 325 -11.32 12.50 11.48
N ASN A 326 -11.60 11.28 11.95
CA ASN A 326 -11.69 10.11 11.07
C ASN A 326 -12.88 10.22 10.12
N GLN A 327 -14.03 10.70 10.61
CA GLN A 327 -15.21 10.94 9.78
C GLN A 327 -14.92 12.00 8.72
N SER A 328 -14.41 13.17 9.09
CA SER A 328 -14.03 14.23 8.14
C SER A 328 -12.99 13.76 7.12
N ASN A 329 -12.03 12.91 7.51
CA ASN A 329 -11.10 12.30 6.57
C ASN A 329 -11.76 11.28 5.63
N ALA A 330 -12.72 10.49 6.14
CA ALA A 330 -13.45 9.55 5.30
C ALA A 330 -14.31 10.28 4.27
N GLU A 331 -15.01 11.33 4.70
CA GLU A 331 -15.80 12.20 3.84
C GLU A 331 -14.96 12.85 2.74
N LYS A 332 -13.80 13.40 3.09
CA LYS A 332 -12.88 14.01 2.11
C LYS A 332 -12.25 13.00 1.16
N ARG A 333 -12.20 11.71 1.50
CA ARG A 333 -11.47 10.68 0.73
C ARG A 333 -12.30 9.88 -0.26
N THR A 334 -13.60 10.01 -0.26
CA THR A 334 -14.43 9.64 -1.43
C THR A 334 -14.10 10.51 -2.64
N PHE A 335 -13.37 11.57 -2.40
CA PHE A 335 -12.70 12.40 -3.39
C PHE A 335 -11.89 11.60 -4.42
N VAL A 336 -11.32 10.44 -4.07
CA VAL A 336 -10.65 9.55 -5.04
C VAL A 336 -11.56 9.21 -6.19
N LEU A 337 -12.82 8.85 -5.93
CA LEU A 337 -13.79 8.55 -6.98
C LEU A 337 -14.18 9.81 -7.75
N GLY A 338 -14.46 10.92 -7.07
CA GLY A 338 -14.87 12.17 -7.71
C GLY A 338 -13.81 12.67 -8.68
N PHE A 339 -12.59 12.88 -8.20
CA PHE A 339 -11.48 13.35 -9.05
C PHE A 339 -11.21 12.39 -10.23
N PHE A 340 -11.14 11.09 -9.96
CA PHE A 340 -10.95 10.11 -11.03
C PHE A 340 -12.07 10.14 -12.06
N ALA A 341 -13.33 10.26 -11.63
CA ALA A 341 -14.48 10.30 -12.51
C ALA A 341 -14.47 11.55 -13.40
N ASP A 342 -14.12 12.71 -12.82
CA ASP A 342 -14.02 13.97 -13.56
C ASP A 342 -12.86 13.95 -14.57
N VAL A 343 -11.72 13.36 -14.22
CA VAL A 343 -10.60 13.15 -15.15
C VAL A 343 -10.98 12.20 -16.28
N LEU A 344 -11.67 11.10 -15.98
CA LEU A 344 -12.15 10.17 -17.01
C LEU A 344 -13.15 10.83 -17.97
N GLU A 345 -14.06 11.64 -17.45
CA GLU A 345 -15.00 12.42 -18.25
C GLU A 345 -14.26 13.47 -19.08
N GLY A 346 -13.31 14.19 -18.49
CA GLY A 346 -12.46 15.17 -19.19
C GLY A 346 -11.72 14.55 -20.36
N SER A 347 -11.14 13.35 -20.16
CA SER A 347 -10.43 12.60 -21.20
C SER A 347 -11.34 12.10 -22.33
N SER A 348 -12.64 11.94 -22.07
CA SER A 348 -13.63 11.59 -23.10
C SER A 348 -14.04 12.78 -24.00
N ARG A 349 -13.92 14.00 -23.47
CA ARG A 349 -14.31 15.24 -24.14
C ARG A 349 -13.15 15.98 -24.81
N ARG A 350 -11.91 15.75 -24.34
CA ARG A 350 -10.68 16.39 -24.81
C ARG A 350 -9.62 15.34 -25.13
N THR A 351 -8.57 15.76 -25.83
CA THR A 351 -7.47 14.85 -26.16
C THR A 351 -6.68 14.48 -24.91
N PRO A 352 -6.53 13.20 -24.60
CA PRO A 352 -5.67 12.72 -23.50
C PRO A 352 -4.20 13.06 -23.72
N GLY A 353 -3.40 12.91 -22.66
CA GLY A 353 -1.98 13.27 -22.63
C GLY A 353 -1.05 12.41 -23.49
N LEU A 354 -1.53 11.26 -24.01
CA LEU A 354 -0.80 10.34 -24.90
C LEU A 354 0.54 9.88 -24.32
N GLY A 355 0.59 9.59 -23.02
CA GLY A 355 1.76 9.07 -22.33
C GLY A 355 2.72 10.13 -21.79
N LYS A 356 2.36 11.40 -21.78
CA LYS A 356 3.17 12.46 -21.17
C LYS A 356 3.40 12.23 -19.69
N ASP A 357 2.32 11.89 -18.96
CA ASP A 357 2.36 11.61 -17.52
C ASP A 357 3.26 10.41 -17.22
N LEU A 358 3.13 9.32 -17.99
CA LEU A 358 3.99 8.14 -17.88
C LEU A 358 5.47 8.47 -18.13
N ALA A 359 5.76 9.27 -19.15
CA ALA A 359 7.12 9.66 -19.50
C ALA A 359 7.81 10.44 -18.36
N GLU A 360 7.06 11.34 -17.69
CA GLU A 360 7.57 12.06 -16.51
C GLU A 360 7.82 11.12 -15.34
N TYR A 361 6.93 10.16 -15.10
CA TYR A 361 7.13 9.20 -14.00
C TYR A 361 8.34 8.28 -14.25
N VAL A 362 8.55 7.84 -15.49
CA VAL A 362 9.77 7.10 -15.86
C VAL A 362 11.01 8.00 -15.64
N GLY A 363 10.94 9.27 -16.01
CA GLY A 363 11.98 10.27 -15.71
C GLY A 363 12.21 10.44 -14.20
N SER A 364 11.16 10.25 -13.39
CA SER A 364 11.24 10.38 -11.93
C SER A 364 12.06 9.27 -11.26
N VAL A 365 12.27 8.13 -11.90
CA VAL A 365 13.11 7.03 -11.40
C VAL A 365 14.58 7.43 -11.34
N VAL A 366 15.03 8.27 -12.29
CA VAL A 366 16.43 8.68 -12.37
C VAL A 366 16.79 9.50 -11.13
N PRO A 367 17.83 9.11 -10.35
CA PRO A 367 18.27 9.87 -9.19
C PRO A 367 18.72 11.29 -9.57
N ARG A 368 18.48 12.27 -8.69
CA ARG A 368 18.91 13.66 -8.91
C ARG A 368 20.41 13.85 -9.11
N VAL A 369 21.21 12.96 -8.54
CA VAL A 369 22.66 12.94 -8.78
C VAL A 369 22.98 12.79 -10.28
N ILE A 370 22.09 12.10 -11.02
CA ILE A 370 22.23 11.88 -12.48
C ILE A 370 21.45 12.96 -13.26
N ASN A 371 20.27 13.36 -12.78
CA ASN A 371 19.44 14.41 -13.37
C ASN A 371 19.14 15.52 -12.34
N PRO A 372 20.03 16.52 -12.18
CA PRO A 372 19.85 17.60 -11.19
C PRO A 372 18.65 18.51 -11.47
N ASN A 373 18.28 18.62 -12.74
CA ASN A 373 17.19 19.50 -13.20
C ASN A 373 15.83 18.84 -13.19
N LYS A 374 15.71 17.70 -12.51
CA LYS A 374 14.47 16.98 -12.40
C LYS A 374 13.43 17.85 -11.67
N ASP A 375 12.45 18.34 -12.41
CA ASP A 375 11.30 18.99 -11.83
C ASP A 375 10.39 17.97 -11.14
N LEU A 376 10.10 18.23 -9.87
CA LEU A 376 9.17 17.42 -9.07
C LEU A 376 7.82 18.10 -8.91
N SER A 377 7.61 19.19 -9.63
CA SER A 377 6.43 20.07 -9.50
C SER A 377 5.22 19.63 -10.32
N PHE A 378 5.38 18.64 -11.19
CA PHE A 378 4.28 18.15 -12.01
C PHE A 378 3.65 16.92 -11.33
N GLY A 379 2.44 17.12 -10.80
CA GLY A 379 1.58 16.04 -10.33
C GLY A 379 0.44 15.84 -11.32
N GLU A 380 -0.29 14.76 -11.16
CA GLU A 380 -1.48 14.43 -11.95
C GLU A 380 -2.52 15.55 -11.95
N GLU A 381 -2.57 16.32 -10.86
CA GLU A 381 -3.43 17.48 -10.72
C GLU A 381 -3.08 18.58 -11.74
N SER A 382 -1.78 18.83 -11.92
CA SER A 382 -1.29 19.81 -12.91
C SER A 382 -1.63 19.39 -14.32
N PHE A 383 -1.51 18.10 -14.65
CA PHE A 383 -1.92 17.58 -15.95
C PHE A 383 -3.43 17.61 -16.14
N ALA A 384 -4.20 17.29 -15.11
CA ALA A 384 -5.66 17.37 -15.17
C ALA A 384 -6.13 18.83 -15.36
N ASP A 385 -5.46 19.80 -14.76
CA ASP A 385 -5.74 21.22 -14.97
C ASP A 385 -5.33 21.66 -16.39
N GLU A 386 -4.10 21.35 -16.81
CA GLU A 386 -3.59 21.73 -18.15
C GLU A 386 -4.44 21.13 -19.27
N LEU A 387 -4.75 19.84 -19.22
CA LEU A 387 -5.43 19.12 -20.28
C LEU A 387 -6.96 19.30 -20.24
N PHE A 388 -7.54 19.30 -19.06
CA PHE A 388 -8.98 19.23 -18.87
C PHE A 388 -9.57 20.45 -18.17
N GLY A 389 -8.77 21.35 -17.63
CA GLY A 389 -9.21 22.53 -16.87
C GLY A 389 -9.84 22.16 -15.52
N LEU A 390 -9.35 21.10 -14.90
CA LEU A 390 -9.84 20.60 -13.62
C LEU A 390 -8.94 21.14 -12.50
N THR A 391 -9.38 22.20 -11.84
CA THR A 391 -8.66 22.84 -10.72
C THR A 391 -8.93 22.12 -9.40
N TYR A 392 -8.09 21.15 -9.06
CA TYR A 392 -8.10 20.48 -7.76
C TYR A 392 -6.82 20.85 -6.99
N GLY A 393 -6.97 21.23 -5.72
CA GLY A 393 -5.82 21.69 -4.91
C GLY A 393 -5.04 20.60 -4.20
N ASP A 394 -5.67 19.49 -3.86
CA ASP A 394 -5.06 18.32 -3.17
C ASP A 394 -5.98 17.12 -3.42
N ALA A 395 -5.91 16.55 -4.60
CA ALA A 395 -6.73 15.41 -4.98
C ALA A 395 -6.04 14.10 -4.57
N ALA A 396 -6.84 13.13 -4.18
CA ALA A 396 -6.35 11.79 -3.94
C ALA A 396 -6.14 11.07 -5.28
N ASN A 397 -4.89 10.95 -5.68
CA ASN A 397 -4.47 10.35 -6.95
C ASN A 397 -4.34 8.83 -6.85
N SER A 398 -4.57 8.17 -7.96
CA SER A 398 -4.36 6.75 -8.11
C SER A 398 -3.81 6.40 -9.49
N ILE A 399 -3.36 5.16 -9.63
CA ILE A 399 -2.96 4.61 -10.92
C ILE A 399 -4.05 4.71 -12.01
N LEU A 400 -5.33 4.67 -11.61
CA LEU A 400 -6.46 4.81 -12.55
C LEU A 400 -6.57 6.24 -13.07
N THR A 401 -6.33 7.22 -12.20
CA THR A 401 -6.32 8.64 -12.58
C THR A 401 -5.21 8.93 -13.58
N ASN A 402 -3.99 8.43 -13.34
CA ASN A 402 -2.87 8.55 -14.30
C ASN A 402 -3.20 7.91 -15.65
N GLY A 403 -3.76 6.70 -15.63
CA GLY A 403 -4.17 6.03 -16.85
C GLY A 403 -5.25 6.84 -17.61
N ALA A 404 -6.23 7.41 -16.90
CA ALA A 404 -7.28 8.23 -17.49
C ALA A 404 -6.72 9.52 -18.12
N VAL A 405 -5.77 10.19 -17.46
CA VAL A 405 -5.08 11.38 -17.98
C VAL A 405 -4.40 11.08 -19.31
N ASP A 406 -3.66 9.97 -19.39
CA ASP A 406 -2.84 9.67 -20.57
C ASP A 406 -3.61 9.02 -21.72
N PHE A 407 -4.52 8.10 -21.45
CA PHE A 407 -5.17 7.30 -22.49
C PHE A 407 -6.68 7.09 -22.27
N GLY A 408 -7.31 7.90 -21.41
CA GLY A 408 -8.72 7.75 -21.11
C GLY A 408 -9.07 6.37 -20.55
N LEU A 409 -10.22 5.82 -20.94
CA LEU A 409 -10.67 4.51 -20.47
C LEU A 409 -9.68 3.38 -20.78
N LEU A 410 -8.97 3.45 -21.92
CA LEU A 410 -7.94 2.46 -22.25
C LEU A 410 -6.80 2.49 -21.22
N GLY A 411 -6.37 3.68 -20.80
CA GLY A 411 -5.34 3.85 -19.77
C GLY A 411 -5.79 3.34 -18.41
N VAL A 412 -7.05 3.53 -18.04
CA VAL A 412 -7.63 3.00 -16.78
C VAL A 412 -7.45 1.47 -16.68
N VAL A 413 -7.56 0.77 -17.81
CA VAL A 413 -7.36 -0.69 -17.85
C VAL A 413 -5.89 -1.07 -18.02
N ALA A 414 -5.16 -0.34 -18.85
CA ALA A 414 -3.80 -0.69 -19.25
C ALA A 414 -2.75 -0.42 -18.15
N TYR A 415 -2.88 0.71 -17.42
CA TYR A 415 -1.89 1.10 -16.41
C TYR A 415 -1.75 0.10 -15.26
N PRO A 416 -2.85 -0.37 -14.63
CA PRO A 416 -2.75 -1.41 -13.61
C PRO A 416 -2.05 -2.68 -14.09
N LEU A 417 -2.35 -3.12 -15.33
CA LEU A 417 -1.70 -4.29 -15.93
C LEU A 417 -0.21 -4.06 -16.20
N LEU A 418 0.13 -2.88 -16.71
CA LEU A 418 1.52 -2.49 -16.96
C LEU A 418 2.34 -2.50 -15.66
N ILE A 419 1.82 -1.89 -14.60
CA ILE A 419 2.49 -1.84 -13.30
C ILE A 419 2.65 -3.24 -12.71
N VAL A 420 1.61 -4.08 -12.75
CA VAL A 420 1.72 -5.48 -12.31
C VAL A 420 2.81 -6.21 -13.10
N ALA A 421 2.86 -6.04 -14.40
CA ALA A 421 3.87 -6.67 -15.25
C ALA A 421 5.30 -6.19 -14.89
N ILE A 422 5.50 -4.89 -14.70
CA ILE A 422 6.82 -4.32 -14.35
C ILE A 422 7.25 -4.78 -12.96
N MET A 423 6.38 -4.70 -11.96
CA MET A 423 6.68 -5.15 -10.60
C MET A 423 6.96 -6.65 -10.55
N ARG A 424 6.18 -7.44 -11.31
CA ARG A 424 6.42 -8.88 -11.43
C ARG A 424 7.79 -9.18 -12.04
N PHE A 425 8.15 -8.48 -13.11
CA PHE A 425 9.43 -8.63 -13.77
C PHE A 425 10.61 -8.28 -12.85
N SER A 426 10.51 -7.19 -12.08
CA SER A 426 11.56 -6.82 -11.10
C SER A 426 11.77 -7.91 -10.05
N ILE A 427 10.69 -8.43 -9.46
CA ILE A 427 10.72 -9.52 -8.48
C ILE A 427 11.36 -10.78 -9.08
N GLU A 428 11.03 -11.12 -10.33
CA GLU A 428 11.58 -12.30 -10.99
C GLU A 428 13.09 -12.18 -11.23
N ILE A 429 13.57 -10.98 -11.60
CA ILE A 429 15.00 -10.72 -11.71
C ILE A 429 15.69 -10.88 -10.35
N PHE A 430 15.19 -10.21 -9.31
CA PHE A 430 15.83 -10.25 -7.99
C PHE A 430 15.83 -11.65 -7.36
N SER A 431 14.80 -12.45 -7.63
CA SER A 431 14.69 -13.82 -7.10
C SER A 431 15.81 -14.74 -7.57
N ARG A 432 16.48 -14.41 -8.69
CA ARG A 432 17.62 -15.19 -9.23
C ARG A 432 18.94 -14.91 -8.49
N PHE A 433 19.04 -13.79 -7.76
CA PHE A 433 20.31 -13.33 -7.21
C PHE A 433 20.29 -13.18 -5.69
N LEU A 434 19.11 -13.01 -5.09
CA LEU A 434 18.98 -12.69 -3.67
C LEU A 434 18.58 -13.92 -2.84
N PRO A 435 19.17 -14.07 -1.65
CA PRO A 435 18.76 -15.08 -0.70
C PRO A 435 17.35 -14.79 -0.13
N PRO A 436 16.70 -15.78 0.54
CA PRO A 436 15.29 -15.69 0.93
C PRO A 436 14.93 -14.47 1.79
N LEU A 437 15.74 -14.08 2.76
CA LEU A 437 15.43 -12.97 3.66
C LEU A 437 15.44 -11.60 2.95
N PRO A 438 16.49 -11.19 2.21
CA PRO A 438 16.44 -10.01 1.36
C PRO A 438 15.31 -10.03 0.35
N MET A 439 15.06 -11.19 -0.27
CA MET A 439 13.97 -11.33 -1.23
C MET A 439 12.60 -11.12 -0.58
N ALA A 440 12.40 -11.60 0.66
CA ALA A 440 11.17 -11.35 1.40
C ALA A 440 10.95 -9.86 1.69
N ILE A 441 12.02 -9.11 2.02
CA ILE A 441 11.95 -7.66 2.24
C ILE A 441 11.49 -6.95 0.97
N ILE A 442 12.10 -7.27 -0.18
CA ILE A 442 11.73 -6.67 -1.47
C ILE A 442 10.28 -7.01 -1.82
N MET A 443 9.88 -8.27 -1.70
CA MET A 443 8.49 -8.68 -1.98
C MET A 443 7.48 -7.95 -1.08
N LEU A 444 7.76 -7.82 0.21
CA LEU A 444 6.87 -7.10 1.12
C LEU A 444 6.84 -5.61 0.80
N GLY A 445 7.96 -4.96 0.50
CA GLY A 445 7.98 -3.55 0.06
C GLY A 445 7.19 -3.30 -1.22
N ALA A 446 7.30 -4.20 -2.19
CA ALA A 446 6.51 -4.17 -3.41
C ALA A 446 5.00 -4.35 -3.11
N ILE A 447 4.65 -5.32 -2.25
CA ILE A 447 3.26 -5.55 -1.82
C ILE A 447 2.71 -4.35 -1.06
N PHE A 448 3.50 -3.74 -0.17
CA PHE A 448 3.10 -2.53 0.54
C PHE A 448 2.68 -1.42 -0.43
N THR A 449 3.44 -1.22 -1.51
CA THR A 449 3.12 -0.22 -2.53
C THR A 449 1.81 -0.55 -3.27
N VAL A 450 1.60 -1.83 -3.62
CA VAL A 450 0.39 -2.30 -4.31
C VAL A 450 -0.87 -2.22 -3.45
N LEU A 451 -0.73 -2.37 -2.13
CA LEU A 451 -1.86 -2.30 -1.20
C LEU A 451 -2.40 -0.88 -0.98
N GLN A 452 -1.75 0.15 -1.50
CA GLN A 452 -2.17 1.54 -1.34
C GLN A 452 -3.06 2.00 -2.50
N THR A 453 -4.33 2.31 -2.25
CA THR A 453 -5.26 2.80 -3.28
C THR A 453 -4.85 4.15 -3.83
N GLU A 454 -4.53 5.07 -2.92
CA GLU A 454 -4.10 6.43 -3.27
C GLU A 454 -2.59 6.43 -3.56
N THR A 455 -2.21 5.71 -4.60
CA THR A 455 -0.82 5.59 -5.03
C THR A 455 -0.73 5.93 -6.50
N ALA A 456 -0.11 7.05 -6.79
CA ALA A 456 0.19 7.48 -8.13
C ALA A 456 1.21 6.53 -8.81
N THR A 457 1.21 6.52 -10.13
CA THR A 457 2.14 5.72 -10.93
C THR A 457 3.59 6.01 -10.57
N SER A 458 3.92 7.25 -10.21
CA SER A 458 5.25 7.67 -9.72
C SER A 458 5.73 6.85 -8.52
N ALA A 459 4.86 6.56 -7.56
CA ALA A 459 5.23 5.81 -6.36
C ALA A 459 5.60 4.35 -6.66
N TYR A 460 4.97 3.73 -7.64
CA TYR A 460 5.36 2.38 -8.10
C TYR A 460 6.76 2.40 -8.72
N PHE A 461 7.07 3.39 -9.55
CA PHE A 461 8.40 3.54 -10.12
C PHE A 461 9.46 3.85 -9.06
N VAL A 462 9.13 4.68 -8.08
CA VAL A 462 9.99 4.95 -6.92
C VAL A 462 10.22 3.67 -6.09
N SER A 463 9.20 2.83 -5.91
CA SER A 463 9.35 1.53 -5.24
C SER A 463 10.34 0.64 -5.99
N ILE A 464 10.18 0.49 -7.29
CA ILE A 464 11.08 -0.29 -8.14
C ILE A 464 12.52 0.23 -8.06
N ARG A 465 12.71 1.56 -8.10
CA ARG A 465 14.03 2.16 -7.90
C ARG A 465 14.62 1.78 -6.55
N ASN A 466 13.83 1.85 -5.48
CA ASN A 466 14.28 1.51 -4.13
C ASN A 466 14.63 0.02 -4.01
N GLU A 467 13.86 -0.85 -4.66
CA GLU A 467 14.15 -2.28 -4.80
C GLU A 467 15.50 -2.52 -5.49
N ILE A 468 15.76 -1.82 -6.59
CA ILE A 468 17.02 -1.90 -7.33
C ILE A 468 18.19 -1.45 -6.46
N ILE A 469 18.08 -0.28 -5.80
CA ILE A 469 19.12 0.24 -4.92
C ILE A 469 19.40 -0.75 -3.79
N PHE A 470 18.36 -1.25 -3.13
CA PHE A 470 18.50 -2.21 -2.05
C PHE A 470 19.12 -3.54 -2.54
N ALA A 471 18.70 -4.04 -3.68
CA ALA A 471 19.29 -5.23 -4.29
C ALA A 471 20.78 -5.07 -4.62
N ILE A 472 21.18 -3.90 -5.16
CA ILE A 472 22.58 -3.59 -5.46
C ILE A 472 23.39 -3.53 -4.15
N VAL A 473 22.91 -2.84 -3.14
CA VAL A 473 23.59 -2.75 -1.82
C VAL A 473 23.82 -4.15 -1.23
N LEU A 474 22.79 -5.00 -1.26
CA LEU A 474 22.87 -6.37 -0.77
C LEU A 474 23.81 -7.24 -1.63
N PHE A 475 23.75 -7.10 -2.93
CA PHE A 475 24.65 -7.82 -3.84
C PHE A 475 26.12 -7.47 -3.56
N ILE A 476 26.44 -6.18 -3.41
CA ILE A 476 27.78 -5.72 -3.02
C ILE A 476 28.15 -6.29 -1.65
N TYR A 477 27.26 -6.17 -0.64
CA TYR A 477 27.50 -6.69 0.70
C TYR A 477 27.80 -8.19 0.70
N THR A 478 27.08 -8.98 -0.10
CA THR A 478 27.29 -10.44 -0.18
C THR A 478 28.60 -10.82 -0.89
N ARG A 479 29.17 -9.91 -1.70
CA ARG A 479 30.42 -10.10 -2.46
C ARG A 479 31.66 -9.55 -1.74
N LEU A 480 31.48 -8.70 -0.74
CA LEU A 480 32.61 -8.23 0.07
C LEU A 480 33.31 -9.44 0.72
N PRO A 481 34.64 -9.52 0.64
CA PRO A 481 35.39 -10.58 1.29
C PRO A 481 35.05 -10.52 2.78
N ARG A 482 34.50 -11.63 3.31
CA ARG A 482 34.25 -11.77 4.75
C ARG A 482 35.59 -11.67 5.43
N PHE A 483 35.88 -10.53 6.04
CA PHE A 483 37.01 -10.39 6.94
C PHE A 483 36.80 -11.43 8.04
N GLY A 484 37.52 -12.54 7.90
CA GLY A 484 37.36 -13.66 8.79
C GLY A 484 37.82 -13.27 10.19
N PHE A 485 36.88 -13.10 11.10
CA PHE A 485 37.15 -13.39 12.47
C PHE A 485 37.41 -14.90 12.55
N ARG A 486 38.70 -15.30 12.47
CA ARG A 486 39.15 -16.64 12.83
C ARG A 486 38.67 -16.90 14.26
N ARG A 487 37.71 -17.78 14.40
CA ARG A 487 37.53 -18.47 15.69
C ARG A 487 38.82 -19.28 15.93
N ASN A 488 39.66 -18.83 16.86
CA ASN A 488 40.63 -19.65 17.51
C ASN A 488 39.93 -20.53 18.56
#